data_9b67dec31d98f23ce1ca777c79955887
#
_entry.id   9b67dec31d98f23ce1ca777c79955887
#
_cell.length_a   1.000
_cell.length_b   1.000
_cell.length_c   1.000
_cell.angle_alpha   90.00
_cell.angle_beta   90.00
_cell.angle_gamma   90.00
#
_symmetry.space_group_name_H-M   'P 1'
#
loop_
_entity.id
_entity.type
_entity.pdbx_description
1 polymer ?
#
loop_
_entity_poly.entity_id
_entity_poly.type
_entity_poly.pdbx_seq_one_letter_code
_entity_poly.pdbx_strand_id
1 'polypeptide(L)'
;MKMINQDNNLLQTEEEEYFDLKTFFYKILARWWWFAISIPLCALIALYICFSSTPVYKVGAKVMISDSKKGEVGVNPMLKELGLFQGTMMVENEIVELKSKNLILDVVKELELNVDYTREKVLREEKLYKDSPFRMLVDLPENIKDTTFYVIAKGADKIEVLDADKNVMFEGNFSQAISMGDYRMTVEKNDSLLQVGDEIRVDLLTYGKAATDFHKRLEISLLEKNASAVGVSLKETNPG
;
A
#
# COMPACT_ATOMS: atom_id res chain seq x y z
N MET A 1 -94.39 -8.46 15.60
CA MET A 1 -94.55 -7.63 14.39
C MET A 1 -93.45 -6.60 14.35
N LYS A 2 -92.62 -6.73 13.32
CA LYS A 2 -91.88 -5.74 12.63
C LYS A 2 -90.61 -5.22 13.34
N MET A 3 -89.45 -5.66 12.88
CA MET A 3 -88.71 -5.28 11.71
C MET A 3 -87.87 -3.96 11.89
N ILE A 4 -86.58 -4.14 11.66
CA ILE A 4 -85.67 -3.22 10.97
C ILE A 4 -85.11 -2.14 11.87
N ASN A 5 -83.74 -2.09 12.08
CA ASN A 5 -82.76 -1.74 11.10
C ASN A 5 -81.38 -2.23 11.48
N GLN A 6 -80.88 -3.04 10.62
CA GLN A 6 -79.53 -3.08 10.21
C GLN A 6 -79.18 -1.77 9.52
N ASP A 7 -77.86 -1.51 9.44
CA ASP A 7 -77.14 -0.54 8.63
C ASP A 7 -76.65 0.69 9.40
N ASN A 8 -75.64 0.47 10.19
CA ASN A 8 -74.56 1.50 10.38
C ASN A 8 -73.26 0.84 10.73
N ASN A 9 -72.84 0.00 9.81
CA ASN A 9 -71.50 -0.53 9.89
C ASN A 9 -70.87 -0.45 8.50
N LEU A 10 -70.48 0.68 8.08
CA LEU A 10 -69.61 0.89 6.89
C LEU A 10 -69.14 2.35 6.78
N LEU A 11 -68.38 2.83 7.76
CA LEU A 11 -67.42 3.88 7.53
C LEU A 11 -66.22 3.57 8.43
N GLN A 12 -65.52 2.51 8.13
CA GLN A 12 -64.11 2.46 8.43
C GLN A 12 -63.45 3.47 7.49
N THR A 13 -63.33 4.67 7.97
CA THR A 13 -62.39 5.64 7.44
C THR A 13 -61.01 5.01 7.53
N GLU A 14 -60.48 4.60 6.39
CA GLU A 14 -59.01 4.41 6.24
C GLU A 14 -58.38 5.74 6.67
N GLU A 15 -57.90 5.81 7.91
CA GLU A 15 -56.99 6.82 8.33
C GLU A 15 -55.72 6.55 7.52
N GLU A 16 -55.61 7.24 6.39
CA GLU A 16 -54.33 7.40 5.70
C GLU A 16 -53.40 7.99 6.78
N GLU A 17 -52.46 7.18 7.26
CA GLU A 17 -51.37 7.62 8.12
C GLU A 17 -50.56 8.65 7.32
N TYR A 18 -51.01 9.90 7.29
CA TYR A 18 -50.20 11.00 6.86
C TYR A 18 -48.99 11.06 7.79
N PHE A 19 -47.82 10.72 7.24
CA PHE A 19 -46.55 10.80 7.94
C PHE A 19 -46.34 12.26 8.37
N ASP A 20 -46.79 12.57 9.58
CA ASP A 20 -46.65 13.92 10.12
C ASP A 20 -45.20 14.18 10.50
N LEU A 21 -44.45 14.74 9.55
CA LEU A 21 -43.07 15.16 9.70
C LEU A 21 -42.85 15.97 10.97
N LYS A 22 -43.84 16.77 11.37
CA LYS A 22 -43.77 17.64 12.54
C LYS A 22 -43.73 16.84 13.84
N THR A 23 -44.60 15.86 13.95
CA THR A 23 -44.65 14.92 15.09
C THR A 23 -43.39 14.04 15.14
N PHE A 24 -42.86 13.65 13.98
CA PHE A 24 -41.61 12.93 13.89
C PHE A 24 -40.42 13.76 14.40
N PHE A 25 -40.30 15.02 14.00
CA PHE A 25 -39.27 15.94 14.49
C PHE A 25 -39.36 16.17 16.00
N TYR A 26 -40.56 16.33 16.54
CA TYR A 26 -40.71 16.49 17.98
C TYR A 26 -40.31 15.24 18.76
N LYS A 27 -40.59 14.04 18.26
CA LYS A 27 -40.14 12.77 18.87
C LYS A 27 -38.61 12.64 18.87
N ILE A 28 -37.96 13.06 17.78
CA ILE A 28 -36.50 13.09 17.70
C ILE A 28 -35.93 14.11 18.70
N LEU A 29 -36.47 15.34 18.73
CA LEU A 29 -36.01 16.38 19.65
C LEU A 29 -36.22 15.97 21.12
N ALA A 30 -37.30 15.29 21.45
CA ALA A 30 -37.55 14.80 22.82
C ALA A 30 -36.51 13.79 23.30
N ARG A 31 -35.80 13.13 22.36
CA ARG A 31 -34.72 12.17 22.67
C ARG A 31 -33.32 12.67 22.26
N TRP A 32 -33.11 14.00 22.26
CA TRP A 32 -31.84 14.61 21.87
C TRP A 32 -30.64 14.09 22.68
N TRP A 33 -30.86 13.60 23.90
CA TRP A 33 -29.84 13.01 24.76
C TRP A 33 -29.12 11.81 24.09
N TRP A 34 -29.83 11.01 23.32
CA TRP A 34 -29.23 9.90 22.59
C TRP A 34 -28.27 10.39 21.51
N PHE A 35 -28.60 11.50 20.86
CA PHE A 35 -27.72 12.12 19.88
C PHE A 35 -26.50 12.76 20.56
N ALA A 36 -26.68 13.37 21.73
CA ALA A 36 -25.62 13.96 22.52
C ALA A 36 -24.56 12.93 22.97
N ILE A 37 -24.94 11.66 23.15
CA ILE A 37 -24.02 10.57 23.47
C ILE A 37 -23.48 9.91 22.18
N SER A 38 -24.33 9.69 21.19
CA SER A 38 -23.96 8.99 19.95
C SER A 38 -22.94 9.75 19.11
N ILE A 39 -23.10 11.08 18.99
CA ILE A 39 -22.20 11.92 18.17
C ILE A 39 -20.75 11.87 18.70
N PRO A 40 -20.47 12.15 20.00
CA PRO A 40 -19.10 12.07 20.48
C PRO A 40 -18.54 10.64 20.45
N LEU A 41 -19.38 9.63 20.67
CA LEU A 41 -18.96 8.23 20.55
C LEU A 41 -18.51 7.89 19.12
N CYS A 42 -19.30 8.27 18.12
CA CYS A 42 -18.93 8.10 16.71
C CYS A 42 -17.68 8.91 16.35
N ALA A 43 -17.55 10.12 16.89
CA ALA A 43 -16.37 10.96 16.68
C ALA A 43 -15.10 10.31 17.26
N LEU A 44 -15.18 9.74 18.46
CA LEU A 44 -14.06 9.02 19.08
C LEU A 44 -13.66 7.78 18.25
N ILE A 45 -14.63 7.00 17.76
CA ILE A 45 -14.37 5.85 16.90
C ILE A 45 -13.71 6.31 15.57
N ALA A 46 -14.23 7.37 14.96
CA ALA A 46 -13.67 7.94 13.74
C ALA A 46 -12.24 8.44 13.92
N LEU A 47 -11.97 9.14 15.03
CA LEU A 47 -10.63 9.58 15.40
C LEU A 47 -9.67 8.39 15.60
N TYR A 48 -10.12 7.35 16.31
CA TYR A 48 -9.33 6.15 16.52
C TYR A 48 -8.95 5.50 15.19
N ILE A 49 -9.92 5.33 14.27
CA ILE A 49 -9.67 4.76 12.93
C ILE A 49 -8.70 5.66 12.14
N CYS A 50 -8.89 6.99 12.19
CA CYS A 50 -8.05 7.95 11.49
C CYS A 50 -6.58 7.89 11.97
N PHE A 51 -6.35 7.81 13.28
CA PHE A 51 -5.01 7.70 13.83
C PHE A 51 -4.36 6.32 13.64
N SER A 52 -5.18 5.27 13.55
CA SER A 52 -4.70 3.89 13.34
C SER A 52 -4.45 3.57 11.87
N SER A 53 -5.02 4.34 10.95
CA SER A 53 -4.88 4.10 9.51
C SER A 53 -3.52 4.57 9.01
N THR A 54 -2.81 3.69 8.29
CA THR A 54 -1.57 4.07 7.59
C THR A 54 -1.93 4.80 6.29
N PRO A 55 -1.37 5.99 6.04
CA PRO A 55 -1.60 6.70 4.78
C PRO A 55 -0.98 5.91 3.62
N VAL A 56 -1.71 5.80 2.51
CA VAL A 56 -1.23 5.19 1.28
C VAL A 56 -0.99 6.29 0.27
N TYR A 57 0.23 6.38 -0.22
CA TYR A 57 0.64 7.34 -1.23
C TYR A 57 0.69 6.66 -2.60
N LYS A 58 0.35 7.41 -3.63
CA LYS A 58 0.53 6.99 -5.02
C LYS A 58 1.60 7.87 -5.65
N VAL A 59 2.77 7.29 -5.85
CA VAL A 59 3.87 7.95 -6.56
C VAL A 59 3.83 7.51 -8.01
N GLY A 60 4.01 8.45 -8.94
CA GLY A 60 3.95 8.14 -10.36
C GLY A 60 5.02 8.87 -11.16
N ALA A 61 5.54 8.18 -12.17
CA ALA A 61 6.44 8.70 -13.16
C ALA A 61 5.83 8.59 -14.55
N LYS A 62 6.19 9.52 -15.43
CA LYS A 62 5.83 9.47 -16.85
C LYS A 62 7.05 9.05 -17.65
N VAL A 63 6.92 7.96 -18.39
CA VAL A 63 7.98 7.45 -19.26
C VAL A 63 7.56 7.68 -20.70
N MET A 64 8.41 8.33 -21.47
CA MET A 64 8.23 8.46 -22.91
C MET A 64 8.89 7.27 -23.61
N ILE A 65 8.11 6.54 -24.37
CA ILE A 65 8.63 5.48 -25.23
C ILE A 65 9.06 6.11 -26.53
N SER A 66 10.35 6.16 -26.77
CA SER A 66 10.91 6.67 -28.03
C SER A 66 11.05 5.52 -29.03
N ASP A 67 10.46 5.68 -30.20
CA ASP A 67 10.61 4.76 -31.34
C ASP A 67 12.04 4.84 -31.94
N SER A 68 13.06 4.63 -31.12
CA SER A 68 14.47 4.67 -31.56
C SER A 68 14.88 3.45 -32.37
N LYS A 69 14.11 2.41 -32.40
CA LYS A 69 14.30 1.24 -33.28
C LYS A 69 13.52 1.43 -34.59
N LYS A 70 13.94 2.37 -35.42
CA LYS A 70 13.77 2.28 -36.85
C LYS A 70 14.62 1.11 -37.40
N GLY A 71 14.35 -0.08 -36.93
CA GLY A 71 14.75 -1.30 -37.59
C GLY A 71 13.71 -1.60 -38.66
N GLU A 72 14.13 -1.44 -39.89
CA GLU A 72 13.44 -1.89 -41.11
C GLU A 72 13.01 -3.36 -40.97
N VAL A 73 11.89 -3.61 -40.34
CA VAL A 73 11.09 -4.80 -40.65
C VAL A 73 10.03 -4.30 -41.62
N GLY A 74 10.13 -4.70 -42.88
CA GLY A 74 9.40 -4.29 -44.07
C GLY A 74 7.88 -4.14 -43.87
N VAL A 75 7.49 -3.13 -43.17
CA VAL A 75 6.10 -2.69 -43.10
C VAL A 75 5.83 -1.90 -44.38
N ASN A 76 5.01 -2.49 -45.23
CA ASN A 76 4.57 -1.90 -46.50
C ASN A 76 4.17 -0.44 -46.27
N PRO A 77 4.80 0.56 -46.94
CA PRO A 77 4.48 1.99 -46.75
C PRO A 77 2.98 2.29 -46.92
N MET A 78 2.29 1.46 -47.69
CA MET A 78 0.86 1.57 -47.96
C MET A 78 -0.03 1.27 -46.74
N LEU A 79 0.42 0.45 -45.79
CA LEU A 79 -0.30 0.17 -44.56
C LEU A 79 -0.13 1.30 -43.53
N LYS A 80 0.96 2.06 -43.63
CA LYS A 80 1.22 3.24 -42.82
C LYS A 80 0.32 4.43 -43.23
N GLU A 81 0.02 4.57 -44.53
CA GLU A 81 -0.88 5.56 -45.06
C GLU A 81 -2.36 5.28 -44.71
N LEU A 82 -2.75 4.04 -44.54
CA LEU A 82 -4.11 3.64 -44.15
C LEU A 82 -4.41 3.80 -42.66
N GLY A 83 -3.46 4.28 -41.85
CA GLY A 83 -3.66 4.52 -40.41
C GLY A 83 -3.97 3.27 -39.58
N LEU A 84 -3.85 2.08 -40.17
CA LEU A 84 -4.22 0.80 -39.54
C LEU A 84 -3.15 0.25 -38.59
N PHE A 85 -1.92 0.78 -38.65
CA PHE A 85 -0.81 0.46 -37.76
C PHE A 85 -0.23 1.73 -37.12
N GLN A 86 -1.06 2.48 -36.43
CA GLN A 86 -0.55 3.55 -35.60
C GLN A 86 -0.03 2.99 -34.29
N GLY A 87 1.10 3.50 -33.84
CA GLY A 87 1.94 3.27 -32.68
C GLY A 87 1.34 2.69 -31.39
N THR A 88 0.03 2.54 -31.28
CA THR A 88 -0.67 2.00 -30.12
C THR A 88 -0.28 0.54 -29.84
N MET A 89 -0.17 -0.31 -30.86
CA MET A 89 0.22 -1.73 -30.65
C MET A 89 1.67 -1.88 -30.17
N MET A 90 2.58 -0.99 -30.60
CA MET A 90 3.97 -1.02 -30.11
C MET A 90 4.03 -0.61 -28.65
N VAL A 91 3.29 0.43 -28.28
CA VAL A 91 3.26 0.90 -26.88
C VAL A 91 2.58 -0.11 -25.95
N GLU A 92 1.54 -0.82 -26.41
CA GLU A 92 0.92 -1.90 -25.65
C GLU A 92 1.87 -3.04 -25.37
N ASN A 93 2.71 -3.43 -26.35
CA ASN A 93 3.73 -4.46 -26.17
C ASN A 93 4.79 -4.02 -25.15
N GLU A 94 5.25 -2.77 -25.21
CA GLU A 94 6.20 -2.21 -24.25
C GLU A 94 5.59 -2.17 -22.83
N ILE A 95 4.31 -1.88 -22.70
CA ILE A 95 3.62 -1.96 -21.39
C ILE A 95 3.61 -3.39 -20.84
N VAL A 96 3.41 -4.40 -21.69
CA VAL A 96 3.47 -5.80 -21.29
C VAL A 96 4.89 -6.17 -20.84
N GLU A 97 5.91 -5.68 -21.54
CA GLU A 97 7.31 -5.90 -21.16
C GLU A 97 7.65 -5.20 -19.83
N LEU A 98 7.23 -3.94 -19.65
CA LEU A 98 7.39 -3.21 -18.41
C LEU A 98 6.67 -3.86 -17.21
N LYS A 99 5.57 -4.56 -17.45
CA LYS A 99 4.85 -5.36 -16.46
C LYS A 99 5.45 -6.75 -16.27
N SER A 100 6.48 -7.10 -17.01
CA SER A 100 7.10 -8.40 -16.92
C SER A 100 7.66 -8.64 -15.52
N LYS A 101 7.34 -9.80 -14.95
CA LYS A 101 7.83 -10.19 -13.63
C LYS A 101 9.36 -10.31 -13.59
N ASN A 102 9.99 -10.66 -14.70
CA ASN A 102 11.43 -10.78 -14.79
C ASN A 102 12.10 -9.40 -14.70
N LEU A 103 11.56 -8.40 -15.42
CA LEU A 103 12.07 -7.03 -15.33
C LEU A 103 11.94 -6.48 -13.91
N ILE A 104 10.79 -6.71 -13.25
CA ILE A 104 10.59 -6.28 -11.87
C ILE A 104 11.55 -7.00 -10.93
N LEU A 105 11.82 -8.28 -11.15
CA LEU A 105 12.80 -9.04 -10.38
C LEU A 105 14.22 -8.47 -10.50
N ASP A 106 14.61 -8.08 -11.71
CA ASP A 106 15.92 -7.47 -11.95
C ASP A 106 16.03 -6.11 -11.25
N VAL A 107 14.98 -5.29 -11.32
CA VAL A 107 14.91 -4.00 -10.60
C VAL A 107 14.98 -4.22 -9.08
N VAL A 108 14.26 -5.21 -8.55
CA VAL A 108 14.28 -5.54 -7.11
C VAL A 108 15.68 -5.97 -6.67
N LYS A 109 16.39 -6.73 -7.49
CA LYS A 109 17.78 -7.14 -7.22
C LYS A 109 18.76 -5.95 -7.28
N GLU A 110 18.64 -5.12 -8.31
CA GLU A 110 19.54 -3.98 -8.53
C GLU A 110 19.40 -2.90 -7.44
N LEU A 111 18.16 -2.66 -7.00
CA LEU A 111 17.85 -1.66 -5.97
C LEU A 111 17.78 -2.23 -4.55
N GLU A 112 18.05 -3.53 -4.37
CA GLU A 112 17.98 -4.24 -3.07
C GLU A 112 16.65 -4.03 -2.34
N LEU A 113 15.53 -4.05 -3.10
CA LEU A 113 14.18 -3.81 -2.57
C LEU A 113 13.58 -5.03 -1.84
N ASN A 114 14.37 -6.01 -1.53
CA ASN A 114 13.98 -7.20 -0.79
C ASN A 114 14.11 -7.04 0.73
N VAL A 115 14.57 -5.89 1.20
CA VAL A 115 14.70 -5.56 2.63
C VAL A 115 13.73 -4.43 2.96
N ASP A 116 12.74 -4.71 3.79
CA ASP A 116 11.75 -3.74 4.27
C ASP A 116 12.09 -3.31 5.70
N TYR A 117 12.15 -1.99 5.93
CA TYR A 117 12.39 -1.41 7.25
C TYR A 117 11.11 -0.83 7.79
N THR A 118 10.67 -1.29 8.97
CA THR A 118 9.43 -0.84 9.59
C THR A 118 9.69 -0.40 11.03
N ARG A 119 9.33 0.83 11.36
CA ARG A 119 9.29 1.30 12.75
C ARG A 119 7.91 1.04 13.33
N GLU A 120 7.85 0.25 14.39
CA GLU A 120 6.60 -0.01 15.11
C GLU A 120 6.31 1.15 16.06
N LYS A 121 5.25 1.92 15.77
CA LYS A 121 4.70 2.93 16.67
C LYS A 121 3.46 2.37 17.36
N VAL A 122 3.11 2.91 18.52
CA VAL A 122 2.00 2.44 19.38
C VAL A 122 0.67 2.26 18.62
N LEU A 123 0.39 3.09 17.60
CA LEU A 123 -0.89 3.08 16.88
C LEU A 123 -0.76 2.73 15.39
N ARG A 124 0.42 2.73 14.85
CA ARG A 124 0.64 2.45 13.41
C ARG A 124 2.06 1.98 13.14
N GLU A 125 2.22 1.23 12.08
CA GLU A 125 3.52 0.89 11.50
C GLU A 125 3.94 1.99 10.51
N GLU A 126 5.22 2.35 10.53
CA GLU A 126 5.82 3.32 9.62
C GLU A 126 6.93 2.64 8.82
N LYS A 127 6.75 2.54 7.50
CA LYS A 127 7.80 2.05 6.61
C LYS A 127 8.84 3.14 6.37
N LEU A 128 10.11 2.81 6.52
CA LEU A 128 11.20 3.80 6.51
C LEU A 128 11.97 3.87 5.21
N TYR A 129 12.06 2.79 4.45
CA TYR A 129 12.84 2.69 3.22
C TYR A 129 14.21 3.42 3.31
N LYS A 130 14.39 4.57 2.63
CA LYS A 130 15.62 5.37 2.68
C LYS A 130 15.81 6.16 3.98
N ASP A 131 14.74 6.41 4.72
CA ASP A 131 14.77 7.12 6.01
C ASP A 131 15.08 6.17 7.18
N SER A 132 15.54 4.96 6.88
CA SER A 132 16.00 4.03 7.91
C SER A 132 17.29 4.56 8.55
N PRO A 133 17.38 4.49 9.91
CA PRO A 133 18.58 4.90 10.64
C PRO A 133 19.79 3.97 10.40
N PHE A 134 19.56 2.85 9.75
CA PHE A 134 20.62 1.94 9.32
C PHE A 134 20.22 1.20 8.05
N ARG A 135 21.23 0.67 7.36
CA ARG A 135 21.07 -0.19 6.19
C ARG A 135 21.64 -1.56 6.49
N MET A 136 20.86 -2.60 6.22
CA MET A 136 21.30 -3.98 6.35
C MET A 136 21.80 -4.47 4.99
N LEU A 137 23.08 -4.78 4.89
CA LEU A 137 23.70 -5.44 3.75
C LEU A 137 23.69 -6.95 4.04
N VAL A 138 23.05 -7.72 3.21
CA VAL A 138 22.95 -9.17 3.39
C VAL A 138 23.50 -9.85 2.15
N ASP A 139 24.49 -10.71 2.37
CA ASP A 139 24.99 -11.61 1.32
C ASP A 139 24.07 -12.83 1.29
N LEU A 140 23.13 -12.80 0.34
CA LEU A 140 22.02 -13.75 0.26
C LEU A 140 22.35 -14.93 -0.64
N PRO A 141 22.30 -16.15 -0.15
CA PRO A 141 22.21 -17.32 -1.01
C PRO A 141 20.85 -17.31 -1.75
N GLU A 142 20.80 -17.88 -2.97
CA GLU A 142 19.59 -17.90 -3.80
C GLU A 142 18.36 -18.53 -3.14
N ASN A 143 18.56 -19.36 -2.12
CA ASN A 143 17.52 -20.16 -1.45
C ASN A 143 17.16 -19.66 -0.03
N ILE A 144 17.34 -18.38 0.27
CA ILE A 144 16.95 -17.86 1.58
C ILE A 144 15.43 -17.94 1.77
N LYS A 145 15.03 -18.22 3.02
CA LYS A 145 13.64 -18.08 3.44
C LYS A 145 13.39 -16.66 3.92
N ASP A 146 12.17 -16.18 3.74
CA ASP A 146 11.74 -14.93 4.33
C ASP A 146 11.98 -14.96 5.83
N THR A 147 12.61 -13.92 6.35
CA THR A 147 13.02 -13.85 7.76
C THR A 147 12.81 -12.43 8.27
N THR A 148 12.38 -12.30 9.51
CA THR A 148 12.21 -11.02 10.19
C THR A 148 13.26 -10.90 11.29
N PHE A 149 13.88 -9.73 11.38
CA PHE A 149 14.80 -9.36 12.45
C PHE A 149 14.32 -8.07 13.11
N TYR A 150 14.69 -7.91 14.37
CA TYR A 150 14.58 -6.62 15.05
C TYR A 150 15.97 -6.12 15.34
N VAL A 151 16.23 -4.87 14.96
CA VAL A 151 17.51 -4.21 15.22
C VAL A 151 17.27 -3.06 16.16
N ILE A 152 17.99 -3.07 17.29
CA ILE A 152 17.88 -2.05 18.34
C ILE A 152 19.20 -1.32 18.45
N ALA A 153 19.17 0.00 18.38
CA ALA A 153 20.32 0.85 18.64
C ALA A 153 20.50 1.03 20.16
N LYS A 154 21.45 0.32 20.77
CA LYS A 154 21.78 0.45 22.21
C LYS A 154 22.69 1.62 22.54
N GLY A 155 23.28 2.24 21.53
CA GLY A 155 24.20 3.39 21.66
C GLY A 155 24.61 3.93 20.31
N ALA A 156 25.53 4.89 20.30
CA ALA A 156 26.00 5.50 19.06
C ALA A 156 26.62 4.49 18.07
N ASP A 157 27.30 3.46 18.59
CA ASP A 157 28.01 2.47 17.78
C ASP A 157 27.59 1.03 18.11
N LYS A 158 26.69 0.82 19.08
CA LYS A 158 26.26 -0.50 19.52
C LYS A 158 24.87 -0.86 19.02
N ILE A 159 24.75 -2.08 18.52
CA ILE A 159 23.49 -2.67 18.09
C ILE A 159 23.22 -4.01 18.78
N GLU A 160 21.97 -4.32 18.88
CA GLU A 160 21.45 -5.63 19.25
C GLU A 160 20.54 -6.09 18.12
N VAL A 161 20.77 -7.31 17.63
CA VAL A 161 19.93 -7.95 16.60
C VAL A 161 19.19 -9.12 17.24
N LEU A 162 17.86 -9.11 17.07
CA LEU A 162 16.98 -10.15 17.61
C LEU A 162 16.30 -10.90 16.46
N ASP A 163 15.87 -12.11 16.74
CA ASP A 163 15.03 -12.89 15.83
C ASP A 163 13.55 -12.45 15.85
N ALA A 164 12.72 -13.15 15.08
CA ALA A 164 11.26 -12.89 15.01
C ALA A 164 10.57 -13.10 16.37
N ASP A 165 11.13 -13.93 17.26
CA ASP A 165 10.62 -14.21 18.60
C ASP A 165 11.22 -13.25 19.66
N LYS A 166 11.96 -12.23 19.22
CA LYS A 166 12.66 -11.24 20.05
C LYS A 166 13.74 -11.84 20.97
N ASN A 167 14.34 -12.97 20.59
CA ASN A 167 15.52 -13.48 21.25
C ASN A 167 16.78 -12.82 20.68
N VAL A 168 17.74 -12.49 21.54
CA VAL A 168 18.99 -11.85 21.11
C VAL A 168 19.84 -12.86 20.33
N MET A 169 20.11 -12.53 19.07
CA MET A 169 20.98 -13.32 18.20
C MET A 169 22.40 -12.77 18.15
N PHE A 170 22.53 -11.45 18.23
CA PHE A 170 23.82 -10.77 18.15
C PHE A 170 23.80 -9.47 18.94
N GLU A 171 24.89 -9.21 19.66
CA GLU A 171 25.19 -7.91 20.27
C GLU A 171 26.61 -7.50 19.87
N GLY A 172 26.75 -6.30 19.31
CA GLY A 172 28.05 -5.84 18.82
C GLY A 172 28.01 -4.41 18.32
N ASN A 173 28.91 -4.10 17.38
CA ASN A 173 29.00 -2.75 16.79
C ASN A 173 28.43 -2.72 15.39
N PHE A 174 28.00 -1.51 14.96
CA PHE A 174 27.69 -1.27 13.54
C PHE A 174 28.89 -1.64 12.66
N SER A 175 28.61 -1.94 11.40
CA SER A 175 29.58 -2.33 10.38
C SER A 175 30.40 -3.59 10.69
N GLN A 176 30.02 -4.32 11.70
CA GLN A 176 30.58 -5.64 12.01
C GLN A 176 29.87 -6.72 11.20
N ALA A 177 30.62 -7.64 10.61
CA ALA A 177 30.05 -8.80 9.93
C ALA A 177 29.44 -9.77 10.94
N ILE A 178 28.16 -10.07 10.75
CA ILE A 178 27.38 -10.98 11.56
C ILE A 178 27.14 -12.25 10.74
N SER A 179 27.61 -13.39 11.20
CA SER A 179 27.36 -14.67 10.53
C SER A 179 26.17 -15.36 11.20
N MET A 180 25.12 -15.63 10.43
CA MET A 180 23.93 -16.32 10.89
C MET A 180 23.63 -17.54 10.01
N GLY A 181 24.06 -18.71 10.47
CA GLY A 181 23.90 -19.94 9.67
C GLY A 181 24.59 -19.81 8.31
N ASP A 182 23.81 -19.89 7.25
CA ASP A 182 24.31 -19.93 5.87
C ASP A 182 24.50 -18.55 5.23
N TYR A 183 24.18 -17.45 5.90
CA TYR A 183 24.29 -16.11 5.36
C TYR A 183 25.06 -15.15 6.29
N ARG A 184 25.62 -14.15 5.65
CA ARG A 184 26.38 -13.10 6.32
C ARG A 184 25.67 -11.78 6.15
N MET A 185 25.52 -11.02 7.24
CA MET A 185 24.93 -9.69 7.21
C MET A 185 25.85 -8.66 7.86
N THR A 186 25.69 -7.42 7.44
CA THR A 186 26.35 -6.26 8.05
C THR A 186 25.31 -5.16 8.20
N VAL A 187 25.27 -4.51 9.36
CA VAL A 187 24.38 -3.37 9.60
C VAL A 187 25.19 -2.10 9.58
N GLU A 188 25.00 -1.29 8.56
CA GLU A 188 25.63 0.02 8.42
C GLU A 188 24.74 1.09 9.01
N LYS A 189 25.32 2.06 9.75
CA LYS A 189 24.54 3.13 10.35
C LYS A 189 24.37 4.32 9.41
N ASN A 190 23.25 5.01 9.54
CA ASN A 190 23.02 6.32 8.98
C ASN A 190 23.03 7.35 10.14
N ASP A 191 24.19 7.98 10.34
CA ASP A 191 24.42 8.87 11.49
C ASP A 191 23.42 10.03 11.59
N SER A 192 22.85 10.45 10.48
CA SER A 192 21.90 11.58 10.44
C SER A 192 20.51 11.24 11.01
N LEU A 193 20.15 9.94 11.05
CA LEU A 193 18.81 9.48 11.38
C LEU A 193 18.76 8.59 12.62
N LEU A 194 19.92 8.14 13.11
CA LEU A 194 20.01 7.19 14.22
C LEU A 194 19.67 7.85 15.55
N GLN A 195 18.72 7.27 16.26
CA GLN A 195 18.40 7.61 17.65
C GLN A 195 18.64 6.39 18.55
N VAL A 196 19.27 6.64 19.70
CA VAL A 196 19.51 5.58 20.68
C VAL A 196 18.16 5.10 21.24
N GLY A 197 17.95 3.79 21.20
CA GLY A 197 16.68 3.15 21.60
C GLY A 197 15.71 2.90 20.43
N ASP A 198 16.06 3.31 19.20
CA ASP A 198 15.27 2.95 18.01
C ASP A 198 15.23 1.43 17.85
N GLU A 199 14.02 0.88 17.81
CA GLU A 199 13.73 -0.52 17.45
C GLU A 199 13.10 -0.55 16.07
N ILE A 200 13.78 -1.18 15.13
CA ILE A 200 13.33 -1.28 13.74
C ILE A 200 13.17 -2.75 13.37
N ARG A 201 11.99 -3.10 12.91
CA ARG A 201 11.74 -4.41 12.30
C ARG A 201 12.29 -4.39 10.87
N VAL A 202 13.09 -5.40 10.56
CA VAL A 202 13.69 -5.61 9.24
C VAL A 202 13.14 -6.91 8.68
N ASP A 203 12.30 -6.80 7.67
CA ASP A 203 11.74 -7.95 6.96
C ASP A 203 12.59 -8.23 5.72
N LEU A 204 13.29 -9.37 5.75
CA LEU A 204 14.11 -9.84 4.64
C LEU A 204 13.28 -10.82 3.81
N LEU A 205 12.94 -10.42 2.60
CA LEU A 205 12.13 -11.19 1.67
C LEU A 205 13.00 -11.87 0.62
N THR A 206 12.54 -13.00 0.11
CA THR A 206 13.12 -13.55 -1.13
C THR A 206 12.88 -12.58 -2.28
N TYR A 207 13.84 -12.47 -3.19
CA TYR A 207 13.71 -11.61 -4.38
C TYR A 207 12.43 -11.89 -5.18
N GLY A 208 12.06 -13.17 -5.32
CA GLY A 208 10.83 -13.58 -6.03
C GLY A 208 9.54 -13.12 -5.34
N LYS A 209 9.51 -13.12 -4.00
CA LYS A 209 8.37 -12.61 -3.22
C LYS A 209 8.31 -11.09 -3.30
N ALA A 210 9.42 -10.42 -3.07
CA ALA A 210 9.51 -8.97 -3.22
C ALA A 210 9.05 -8.51 -4.62
N ALA A 211 9.57 -9.13 -5.68
CA ALA A 211 9.16 -8.83 -7.05
C ALA A 211 7.64 -9.07 -7.28
N THR A 212 7.09 -10.11 -6.67
CA THR A 212 5.64 -10.38 -6.77
C THR A 212 4.81 -9.33 -6.06
N ASP A 213 5.26 -8.84 -4.91
CA ASP A 213 4.56 -7.82 -4.15
C ASP A 213 4.66 -6.44 -4.81
N PHE A 214 5.81 -6.10 -5.39
CA PHE A 214 5.95 -4.90 -6.22
C PHE A 214 5.08 -4.98 -7.47
N HIS A 215 5.04 -6.13 -8.15
CA HIS A 215 4.19 -6.33 -9.33
C HIS A 215 2.70 -6.08 -9.03
N LYS A 216 2.20 -6.50 -7.87
CA LYS A 216 0.79 -6.26 -7.48
C LYS A 216 0.48 -4.79 -7.22
N ARG A 217 1.45 -4.01 -6.74
CA ARG A 217 1.31 -2.60 -6.39
C ARG A 217 1.63 -1.66 -7.55
N LEU A 218 2.28 -2.17 -8.61
CA LEU A 218 2.67 -1.42 -9.78
C LEU A 218 1.51 -1.30 -10.76
N GLU A 219 1.11 -0.08 -11.06
CA GLU A 219 0.10 0.25 -12.07
C GLU A 219 0.80 0.93 -13.26
N ILE A 220 0.68 0.33 -14.44
CA ILE A 220 1.23 0.89 -15.69
C ILE A 220 0.07 1.08 -16.65
N SER A 221 -0.11 2.29 -17.16
CA SER A 221 -1.20 2.65 -18.07
C SER A 221 -0.77 3.70 -19.10
N LEU A 222 -1.41 3.69 -20.25
CA LEU A 222 -1.28 4.78 -21.22
C LEU A 222 -1.87 6.07 -20.62
N LEU A 223 -1.16 7.18 -20.76
CA LEU A 223 -1.64 8.48 -20.31
C LEU A 223 -2.71 9.05 -21.25
N GLU A 224 -2.52 8.85 -22.55
CA GLU A 224 -3.48 9.23 -23.59
C GLU A 224 -3.49 8.17 -24.70
N LYS A 225 -4.66 7.96 -25.33
CA LYS A 225 -4.85 6.91 -26.36
C LYS A 225 -3.91 7.01 -27.58
N ASN A 226 -3.32 8.17 -27.84
CA ASN A 226 -2.46 8.43 -29.00
C ASN A 226 -1.05 8.92 -28.60
N ALA A 227 -0.69 8.86 -27.32
CA ALA A 227 0.61 9.32 -26.85
C ALA A 227 1.57 8.13 -26.65
N SER A 228 2.83 8.31 -27.06
CA SER A 228 3.93 7.42 -26.75
C SER A 228 4.38 7.57 -25.27
N ALA A 229 3.49 8.05 -24.40
CA ALA A 229 3.79 8.28 -23.00
C ALA A 229 3.00 7.31 -22.11
N VAL A 230 3.74 6.61 -21.26
CA VAL A 230 3.22 5.64 -20.29
C VAL A 230 3.34 6.21 -18.89
N GLY A 231 2.26 6.15 -18.14
CA GLY A 231 2.25 6.44 -16.72
C GLY A 231 2.57 5.18 -15.92
N VAL A 232 3.64 5.23 -15.14
CA VAL A 232 4.02 4.20 -14.17
C VAL A 232 3.69 4.74 -12.79
N SER A 233 2.92 4.03 -12.00
CA SER A 233 2.60 4.45 -10.64
C SER A 233 2.69 3.28 -9.67
N LEU A 234 3.18 3.57 -8.48
CA LEU A 234 3.33 2.62 -7.39
C LEU A 234 2.51 3.10 -6.18
N LYS A 235 1.77 2.18 -5.57
CA LYS A 235 1.08 2.43 -4.30
C LYS A 235 1.97 1.98 -3.16
N GLU A 236 2.32 2.91 -2.27
CA GLU A 236 3.20 2.64 -1.13
C GLU A 236 2.72 3.40 0.12
N THR A 237 3.10 2.92 1.29
CA THR A 237 2.79 3.56 2.57
C THR A 237 3.81 4.63 2.96
N ASN A 238 4.96 4.68 2.29
CA ASN A 238 5.97 5.73 2.44
C ASN A 238 6.04 6.56 1.15
N PRO A 239 6.05 7.91 1.20
CA PRO A 239 6.12 8.77 0.04
C PRO A 239 7.55 8.98 -0.52
N GLY A 240 8.59 8.56 0.24
CA GLY A 240 9.97 8.95 -0.01
C GLY A 240 10.82 8.02 -0.84
#